data_771ceedc8390f576fdb070e11994faf7
#
_entry.id   771ceedc8390f576fdb070e11994faf7
#
_cell.length_a   1.000
_cell.length_b   1.000
_cell.length_c   1.000
_cell.angle_alpha   90.00
_cell.angle_beta   90.00
_cell.angle_gamma   90.00
#
_symmetry.space_group_name_H-M   'P 1'
#
loop_
_entity.id
_entity.type
_entity.pdbx_description
1 polymer ?
#
loop_
_entity_poly.entity_id
_entity_poly.type
_entity_poly.pdbx_seq_one_letter_code
_entity_poly.pdbx_strand_id
1 'polypeptide(L)'
;MKSLLHAVFAATLCFALSSCDTLQSFGKPKYQISVHIQGDSTDHPKEIIEFPYQGQQLIFKKIPEFGHRAIAAFEPFVADDGAGNGLFLKLDAHGRNMLENATRLHQGELMLSVVNGVPVDIIQIDTPVTDGRFTIWRGVSDETIAKMDKKLPRSSGLKSSSRYFEMTPSTDKEKREARRAALEEKKYLEEMARRAERGEDVTAPRSKEIPLE
;
A
#
# COMPACT_ATOMS: atom_id res chain seq x y z
N MET A 1 -14.86 49.97 44.98
CA MET A 1 -14.34 48.59 45.09
C MET A 1 -15.14 47.55 44.28
N LYS A 2 -16.47 47.69 44.09
CA LYS A 2 -17.25 46.72 43.29
C LYS A 2 -16.96 46.73 41.81
N SER A 3 -16.60 47.87 41.20
CA SER A 3 -16.28 47.96 39.73
C SER A 3 -14.95 47.33 39.36
N LEU A 4 -13.95 47.33 40.25
CA LEU A 4 -12.66 46.72 40.03
C LEU A 4 -12.73 45.18 39.96
N LEU A 5 -13.66 44.59 40.76
CA LEU A 5 -13.87 43.15 40.81
C LEU A 5 -14.48 42.62 39.52
N HIS A 6 -15.36 43.39 38.86
CA HIS A 6 -15.99 43.01 37.59
C HIS A 6 -15.00 43.09 36.40
N ALA A 7 -14.06 44.05 36.42
CA ALA A 7 -13.03 44.18 35.37
C ALA A 7 -12.04 43.01 35.43
N VAL A 8 -11.67 42.55 36.61
CA VAL A 8 -10.76 41.38 36.75
C VAL A 8 -11.42 40.09 36.32
N PHE A 9 -12.72 39.93 36.59
CA PHE A 9 -13.47 38.73 36.20
C PHE A 9 -13.70 38.66 34.70
N ALA A 10 -13.93 39.79 34.02
CA ALA A 10 -14.06 39.86 32.56
C ALA A 10 -12.72 39.57 31.85
N ALA A 11 -11.61 40.05 32.40
CA ALA A 11 -10.27 39.79 31.80
C ALA A 11 -9.87 38.31 31.91
N THR A 12 -10.23 37.61 33.01
CA THR A 12 -9.90 36.18 33.16
C THR A 12 -10.75 35.29 32.23
N LEU A 13 -11.97 35.69 31.89
CA LEU A 13 -12.86 34.94 31.01
C LEU A 13 -12.40 35.01 29.53
N CYS A 14 -11.78 36.12 29.08
CA CYS A 14 -11.25 36.28 27.74
C CYS A 14 -10.01 35.41 27.45
N PHE A 15 -9.20 35.10 28.48
CA PHE A 15 -8.03 34.24 28.34
C PHE A 15 -8.38 32.74 28.18
N ALA A 16 -9.55 32.31 28.61
CA ALA A 16 -9.99 30.93 28.52
C ALA A 16 -10.51 30.53 27.14
N LEU A 17 -10.84 31.49 26.24
CA LEU A 17 -11.40 31.23 24.94
C LEU A 17 -10.35 31.11 23.81
N SER A 18 -9.09 31.51 24.06
CA SER A 18 -8.01 31.43 23.07
C SER A 18 -7.25 30.09 23.09
N SER A 19 -7.63 29.16 23.97
CA SER A 19 -6.93 27.90 24.18
C SER A 19 -7.43 26.73 23.29
N CYS A 20 -8.49 26.92 22.49
CA CYS A 20 -9.10 25.82 21.75
C CYS A 20 -8.43 25.47 20.42
N ASP A 21 -7.60 26.34 19.85
CA ASP A 21 -6.96 26.05 18.57
C ASP A 21 -5.76 25.11 18.66
N THR A 22 -5.14 25.01 19.81
CA THR A 22 -3.93 24.17 20.00
C THR A 22 -4.26 22.67 20.13
N LEU A 23 -5.49 22.32 20.53
CA LEU A 23 -5.92 20.93 20.71
C LEU A 23 -6.33 20.22 19.41
N GLN A 24 -6.64 20.96 18.35
CA GLN A 24 -7.03 20.37 17.06
C GLN A 24 -5.85 19.91 16.20
N SER A 25 -4.62 20.27 16.55
CA SER A 25 -3.42 19.84 15.81
C SER A 25 -2.83 18.51 16.29
N PHE A 26 -3.28 18.01 17.46
CA PHE A 26 -2.87 16.70 17.97
C PHE A 26 -3.62 15.60 17.21
N GLY A 27 -2.98 15.04 16.18
CA GLY A 27 -3.44 13.82 15.53
C GLY A 27 -3.73 13.89 14.04
N LYS A 28 -3.74 15.07 13.40
CA LYS A 28 -3.84 15.11 11.93
C LYS A 28 -2.55 14.55 11.31
N PRO A 29 -2.64 13.62 10.38
CA PRO A 29 -1.47 13.12 9.68
C PRO A 29 -0.80 14.31 8.98
N LYS A 30 0.55 14.39 9.04
CA LYS A 30 1.32 15.46 8.39
C LYS A 30 1.21 15.39 6.86
N TYR A 31 0.76 14.27 6.31
CA TYR A 31 0.36 14.04 4.93
C TYR A 31 -0.82 13.06 4.92
N GLN A 32 -1.62 13.12 3.89
CA GLN A 32 -2.75 12.24 3.68
C GLN A 32 -2.73 11.74 2.24
N ILE A 33 -2.83 10.43 2.06
CA ILE A 33 -2.98 9.78 0.78
C ILE A 33 -4.20 8.86 0.91
N SER A 34 -5.09 8.90 -0.07
CA SER A 34 -6.23 8.02 -0.17
C SER A 34 -6.49 7.66 -1.63
N VAL A 35 -6.95 6.42 -1.86
CA VAL A 35 -7.28 5.91 -3.18
C VAL A 35 -8.73 5.48 -3.19
N HIS A 36 -9.48 5.96 -4.17
CA HIS A 36 -10.92 5.82 -4.29
C HIS A 36 -11.27 5.12 -5.59
N ILE A 37 -12.25 4.23 -5.54
CA ILE A 37 -12.77 3.52 -6.73
C ILE A 37 -13.87 4.36 -7.37
N GLN A 38 -14.03 4.20 -8.67
CA GLN A 38 -15.15 4.75 -9.44
C GLN A 38 -16.48 4.33 -8.80
N GLY A 39 -17.36 5.29 -8.64
CA GLY A 39 -18.72 5.12 -8.15
C GLY A 39 -19.72 5.07 -9.28
N ASP A 40 -20.96 4.78 -8.95
CA ASP A 40 -22.09 4.79 -9.87
C ASP A 40 -22.99 6.02 -9.62
N SER A 41 -23.72 6.43 -10.65
CA SER A 41 -24.76 7.46 -10.56
C SER A 41 -25.92 7.09 -9.62
N THR A 42 -26.05 5.82 -9.27
CA THR A 42 -27.04 5.31 -8.30
C THR A 42 -26.56 5.43 -6.85
N ASP A 43 -25.27 5.71 -6.63
CA ASP A 43 -24.72 5.92 -5.30
C ASP A 43 -25.32 7.17 -4.65
N HIS A 44 -25.43 7.16 -3.32
CA HIS A 44 -26.02 8.28 -2.61
C HIS A 44 -25.12 9.54 -2.73
N PRO A 45 -25.67 10.74 -3.05
CA PRO A 45 -24.87 11.95 -3.30
C PRO A 45 -23.90 12.34 -2.16
N LYS A 46 -24.16 11.92 -0.93
CA LYS A 46 -23.25 12.17 0.21
C LYS A 46 -22.05 11.22 0.26
N GLU A 47 -22.11 10.12 -0.47
CA GLU A 47 -21.11 9.04 -0.49
C GLU A 47 -20.20 9.08 -1.71
N ILE A 48 -20.37 10.07 -2.56
CA ILE A 48 -19.60 10.26 -3.79
C ILE A 48 -18.73 11.51 -3.74
N ILE A 49 -17.68 11.50 -4.56
CA ILE A 49 -16.85 12.63 -4.94
C ILE A 49 -17.04 12.82 -6.45
N GLU A 50 -17.52 13.97 -6.85
CA GLU A 50 -17.60 14.35 -8.25
C GLU A 50 -16.31 15.03 -8.68
N PHE A 51 -15.74 14.60 -9.79
CA PHE A 51 -14.49 15.12 -10.31
C PHE A 51 -14.59 15.39 -11.82
N PRO A 52 -14.45 16.66 -12.26
CA PRO A 52 -14.44 17.00 -13.67
C PRO A 52 -13.12 16.57 -14.31
N TYR A 53 -13.19 15.70 -15.31
CA TYR A 53 -12.03 15.19 -16.03
C TYR A 53 -12.30 15.13 -17.53
N GLN A 54 -11.47 15.80 -18.33
CA GLN A 54 -11.57 15.84 -19.80
C GLN A 54 -12.98 16.17 -20.35
N GLY A 55 -13.69 17.09 -19.67
CA GLY A 55 -15.03 17.51 -20.07
C GLY A 55 -16.16 16.55 -19.67
N GLN A 56 -15.85 15.49 -18.95
CA GLN A 56 -16.80 14.57 -18.34
C GLN A 56 -16.79 14.71 -16.83
N GLN A 57 -17.95 14.42 -16.21
CA GLN A 57 -18.06 14.36 -14.76
C GLN A 57 -17.84 12.91 -14.31
N LEU A 58 -16.71 12.63 -13.71
CA LEU A 58 -16.42 11.32 -13.12
C LEU A 58 -16.92 11.30 -11.67
N ILE A 59 -17.38 10.12 -11.25
CA ILE A 59 -17.90 9.88 -9.91
C ILE A 59 -17.01 8.85 -9.24
N PHE A 60 -16.59 9.13 -7.99
CA PHE A 60 -15.79 8.22 -7.18
C PHE A 60 -16.44 8.03 -5.82
N LYS A 61 -16.29 6.85 -5.22
CA LYS A 61 -16.75 6.57 -3.87
C LYS A 61 -15.96 7.41 -2.86
N LYS A 62 -16.63 8.07 -1.93
CA LYS A 62 -16.02 8.92 -0.92
C LYS A 62 -15.20 8.13 0.12
N ILE A 63 -15.61 6.89 0.38
CA ILE A 63 -14.87 5.99 1.27
C ILE A 63 -13.68 5.44 0.47
N PRO A 64 -12.44 5.67 0.92
CA PRO A 64 -11.27 5.16 0.22
C PRO A 64 -11.13 3.65 0.40
N GLU A 65 -10.65 2.98 -0.63
CA GLU A 65 -10.27 1.55 -0.55
C GLU A 65 -9.08 1.36 0.38
N PHE A 66 -8.08 2.21 0.26
CA PHE A 66 -6.98 2.26 1.22
C PHE A 66 -6.45 3.70 1.37
N GLY A 67 -5.71 3.93 2.44
CA GLY A 67 -5.16 5.25 2.74
C GLY A 67 -3.72 5.19 3.25
N HIS A 68 -3.19 6.34 3.65
CA HIS A 68 -1.79 6.51 4.08
C HIS A 68 -1.37 5.55 5.21
N ARG A 69 -2.29 5.01 6.00
CA ARG A 69 -1.97 4.06 7.09
C ARG A 69 -1.55 2.69 6.57
N ALA A 70 -2.00 2.32 5.39
CA ALA A 70 -1.66 1.06 4.75
C ALA A 70 -0.31 1.09 4.01
N ILE A 71 0.37 2.24 3.96
CA ILE A 71 1.64 2.40 3.26
C ILE A 71 2.78 1.98 4.20
N ALA A 72 3.51 0.93 3.81
CA ALA A 72 4.67 0.42 4.55
C ALA A 72 5.99 1.08 4.11
N ALA A 73 6.12 1.41 2.82
CA ALA A 73 7.30 2.05 2.25
C ALA A 73 6.94 2.79 0.96
N PHE A 74 7.81 3.68 0.50
CA PHE A 74 7.59 4.43 -0.73
C PHE A 74 8.90 4.76 -1.44
N GLU A 75 8.81 5.07 -2.74
CA GLU A 75 9.91 5.60 -3.54
C GLU A 75 9.36 6.68 -4.47
N PRO A 76 9.81 7.94 -4.39
CA PRO A 76 9.42 8.98 -5.33
C PRO A 76 10.24 8.89 -6.61
N PHE A 77 9.65 9.35 -7.69
CA PHE A 77 10.29 9.55 -8.97
C PHE A 77 9.79 10.85 -9.59
N VAL A 78 10.54 11.40 -10.52
CA VAL A 78 10.11 12.59 -11.26
C VAL A 78 9.05 12.19 -12.28
N ALA A 79 7.91 12.88 -12.29
CA ALA A 79 6.85 12.62 -13.26
C ALA A 79 7.29 13.05 -14.67
N ASP A 80 6.99 12.22 -15.67
CA ASP A 80 7.40 12.45 -17.06
C ASP A 80 6.80 13.72 -17.68
N ASP A 81 5.64 14.14 -17.19
CA ASP A 81 4.93 15.35 -17.64
C ASP A 81 5.38 16.64 -16.92
N GLY A 82 6.34 16.55 -16.01
CA GLY A 82 6.81 17.66 -15.19
C GLY A 82 5.80 18.15 -14.13
N ALA A 83 4.70 17.45 -13.93
CA ALA A 83 3.66 17.79 -12.95
C ALA A 83 4.03 17.34 -11.52
N GLY A 84 5.24 17.64 -11.06
CA GLY A 84 5.74 17.28 -9.76
C GLY A 84 6.35 15.88 -9.74
N ASN A 85 6.12 15.14 -8.66
CA ASN A 85 6.66 13.79 -8.49
C ASN A 85 5.55 12.73 -8.54
N GLY A 86 5.93 11.54 -8.97
CA GLY A 86 5.17 10.32 -8.75
C GLY A 86 5.66 9.58 -7.50
N LEU A 87 4.91 8.56 -7.08
CA LEU A 87 5.25 7.69 -5.95
C LEU A 87 5.03 6.24 -6.31
N PHE A 88 6.03 5.41 -6.11
CA PHE A 88 5.84 3.98 -5.95
C PHE A 88 5.53 3.69 -4.48
N LEU A 89 4.37 3.14 -4.19
CA LEU A 89 3.93 2.78 -2.85
C LEU A 89 4.02 1.27 -2.66
N LYS A 90 4.58 0.84 -1.53
CA LYS A 90 4.50 -0.53 -1.06
C LYS A 90 3.53 -0.56 0.12
N LEU A 91 2.46 -1.31 -0.03
CA LEU A 91 1.44 -1.46 1.01
C LEU A 91 1.85 -2.54 2.02
N ASP A 92 1.32 -2.44 3.23
CA ASP A 92 1.40 -3.49 4.24
C ASP A 92 0.50 -4.69 3.86
N ALA A 93 0.47 -5.72 4.68
CA ALA A 93 -0.33 -6.91 4.40
C ALA A 93 -1.84 -6.61 4.30
N HIS A 94 -2.35 -5.70 5.12
CA HIS A 94 -3.76 -5.31 5.09
C HIS A 94 -4.09 -4.50 3.82
N GLY A 95 -3.29 -3.48 3.52
CA GLY A 95 -3.45 -2.66 2.31
C GLY A 95 -3.30 -3.47 1.02
N ARG A 96 -2.39 -4.47 1.00
CA ARG A 96 -2.26 -5.38 -0.12
C ARG A 96 -3.56 -6.16 -0.37
N ASN A 97 -4.16 -6.73 0.68
CA ASN A 97 -5.41 -7.46 0.54
C ASN A 97 -6.56 -6.55 0.08
N MET A 98 -6.62 -5.31 0.58
CA MET A 98 -7.60 -4.32 0.13
C MET A 98 -7.42 -3.98 -1.35
N LEU A 99 -6.18 -3.70 -1.78
CA LEU A 99 -5.87 -3.40 -3.18
C LEU A 99 -6.19 -4.59 -4.10
N GLU A 100 -5.82 -5.82 -3.70
CA GLU A 100 -6.12 -7.03 -4.47
C GLU A 100 -7.62 -7.23 -4.63
N ASN A 101 -8.39 -7.12 -3.56
CA ASN A 101 -9.84 -7.26 -3.61
C ASN A 101 -10.48 -6.17 -4.47
N ALA A 102 -10.09 -4.90 -4.26
CA ALA A 102 -10.60 -3.78 -5.04
C ALA A 102 -10.31 -3.96 -6.54
N THR A 103 -9.06 -4.27 -6.90
CA THR A 103 -8.68 -4.44 -8.32
C THR A 103 -9.26 -5.69 -8.96
N ARG A 104 -9.57 -6.72 -8.19
CA ARG A 104 -10.24 -7.92 -8.68
C ARG A 104 -11.74 -7.69 -8.97
N LEU A 105 -12.41 -6.93 -8.10
CA LEU A 105 -13.85 -6.67 -8.20
C LEU A 105 -14.20 -5.58 -9.21
N HIS A 106 -13.28 -4.63 -9.43
CA HIS A 106 -13.52 -3.40 -10.17
C HIS A 106 -12.66 -3.28 -11.44
N GLN A 107 -12.41 -4.43 -12.13
CA GLN A 107 -11.67 -4.41 -13.40
C GLN A 107 -12.41 -3.57 -14.47
N GLY A 108 -11.64 -2.75 -15.18
CA GLY A 108 -12.16 -1.81 -16.19
C GLY A 108 -12.59 -0.46 -15.60
N GLU A 109 -12.78 -0.36 -14.30
CA GLU A 109 -13.14 0.89 -13.62
C GLU A 109 -11.91 1.76 -13.33
N LEU A 110 -12.14 2.98 -12.85
CA LEU A 110 -11.10 3.96 -12.55
C LEU A 110 -10.79 4.01 -11.04
N MET A 111 -9.53 4.24 -10.72
CA MET A 111 -9.06 4.57 -9.38
C MET A 111 -8.56 6.02 -9.36
N LEU A 112 -9.04 6.80 -8.39
CA LEU A 112 -8.63 8.19 -8.13
C LEU A 112 -7.67 8.24 -6.95
N SER A 113 -6.48 8.78 -7.16
CA SER A 113 -5.51 9.07 -6.10
C SER A 113 -5.68 10.49 -5.60
N VAL A 114 -5.87 10.65 -4.31
CA VAL A 114 -6.02 11.95 -3.64
C VAL A 114 -4.88 12.14 -2.65
N VAL A 115 -4.13 13.23 -2.77
CA VAL A 115 -3.02 13.60 -1.89
C VAL A 115 -3.33 14.92 -1.19
N ASN A 116 -3.35 14.92 0.13
CA ASN A 116 -3.68 16.08 0.97
C ASN A 116 -5.03 16.73 0.61
N GLY A 117 -6.00 15.92 0.19
CA GLY A 117 -7.32 16.39 -0.22
C GLY A 117 -7.40 16.89 -1.68
N VAL A 118 -6.29 16.85 -2.43
CA VAL A 118 -6.25 17.22 -3.85
C VAL A 118 -6.19 15.96 -4.70
N PRO A 119 -7.12 15.77 -5.66
CA PRO A 119 -7.02 14.73 -6.67
C PRO A 119 -5.77 14.95 -7.54
N VAL A 120 -4.92 13.95 -7.67
CA VAL A 120 -3.63 14.08 -8.38
C VAL A 120 -3.49 13.15 -9.56
N ASP A 121 -4.10 11.97 -9.51
CA ASP A 121 -3.91 10.96 -10.54
C ASP A 121 -5.14 10.05 -10.68
N ILE A 122 -5.41 9.61 -11.92
CA ILE A 122 -6.47 8.67 -12.24
C ILE A 122 -5.88 7.55 -13.08
N ILE A 123 -6.09 6.31 -12.66
CA ILE A 123 -5.63 5.14 -13.37
C ILE A 123 -6.81 4.20 -13.64
N GLN A 124 -6.76 3.46 -14.74
CA GLN A 124 -7.70 2.38 -15.03
C GLN A 124 -7.19 1.06 -14.44
N ILE A 125 -8.10 0.25 -13.93
CA ILE A 125 -7.78 -1.08 -13.39
C ILE A 125 -7.82 -2.09 -14.55
N ASP A 126 -6.66 -2.45 -15.07
CA ASP A 126 -6.57 -3.41 -16.17
C ASP A 126 -6.55 -4.85 -15.65
N THR A 127 -5.81 -5.11 -14.58
CA THR A 127 -5.61 -6.44 -14.00
C THR A 127 -5.58 -6.39 -12.47
N PRO A 128 -5.90 -7.49 -11.77
CA PRO A 128 -5.75 -7.57 -10.32
C PRO A 128 -4.31 -7.36 -9.87
N VAL A 129 -4.11 -6.50 -8.87
CA VAL A 129 -2.80 -6.20 -8.27
C VAL A 129 -2.62 -7.03 -7.01
N THR A 130 -1.77 -8.05 -7.07
CA THR A 130 -1.58 -9.02 -5.98
C THR A 130 -0.30 -8.80 -5.19
N ASP A 131 0.63 -7.98 -5.69
CA ASP A 131 1.95 -7.75 -5.11
C ASP A 131 1.98 -6.64 -4.03
N GLY A 132 0.85 -5.94 -3.84
CA GLY A 132 0.71 -4.84 -2.89
C GLY A 132 1.50 -3.59 -3.27
N ARG A 133 1.79 -3.42 -4.56
CA ARG A 133 2.41 -2.21 -5.10
C ARG A 133 1.37 -1.35 -5.78
N PHE A 134 1.42 -0.06 -5.51
CA PHE A 134 0.55 0.92 -6.13
C PHE A 134 1.37 2.13 -6.59
N THR A 135 1.07 2.66 -7.76
CA THR A 135 1.80 3.80 -8.32
C THR A 135 0.88 5.00 -8.47
N ILE A 136 1.29 6.13 -7.94
CA ILE A 136 0.75 7.45 -8.25
C ILE A 136 1.74 8.08 -9.24
N TRP A 137 1.30 8.36 -10.45
CA TRP A 137 2.23 8.74 -11.51
C TRP A 137 2.68 10.20 -11.44
N ARG A 138 1.92 11.09 -10.78
CA ARG A 138 2.18 12.54 -10.79
C ARG A 138 1.49 13.28 -9.66
N GLY A 139 1.78 14.58 -9.56
CA GLY A 139 1.03 15.53 -8.72
C GLY A 139 1.42 15.52 -7.24
N VAL A 140 2.47 14.82 -6.87
CA VAL A 140 2.96 14.80 -5.48
C VAL A 140 4.01 15.88 -5.28
N SER A 141 3.81 16.74 -4.28
CA SER A 141 4.74 17.82 -3.97
C SER A 141 5.95 17.33 -3.15
N ASP A 142 7.10 18.01 -3.32
CA ASP A 142 8.31 17.77 -2.53
C ASP A 142 8.07 17.91 -1.03
N GLU A 143 7.18 18.82 -0.62
CA GLU A 143 6.79 18.97 0.78
C GLU A 143 6.12 17.71 1.32
N THR A 144 5.26 17.07 0.54
CA THR A 144 4.62 15.81 0.91
C THR A 144 5.65 14.70 1.05
N ILE A 145 6.57 14.59 0.09
CA ILE A 145 7.68 13.63 0.11
C ILE A 145 8.54 13.83 1.38
N ALA A 146 8.93 15.07 1.69
CA ALA A 146 9.71 15.37 2.90
C ALA A 146 8.96 15.03 4.20
N LYS A 147 7.62 15.10 4.20
CA LYS A 147 6.81 14.65 5.35
C LYS A 147 6.73 13.13 5.44
N MET A 148 6.69 12.44 4.30
CA MET A 148 6.72 10.98 4.23
C MET A 148 8.07 10.41 4.69
N ASP A 149 9.18 11.00 4.28
CA ASP A 149 10.54 10.61 4.68
C ASP A 149 10.76 10.60 6.21
N LYS A 150 10.02 11.45 6.93
CA LYS A 150 10.09 11.49 8.39
C LYS A 150 9.39 10.32 9.08
N LYS A 151 8.55 9.56 8.33
CA LYS A 151 7.68 8.53 8.91
C LYS A 151 7.81 7.17 8.26
N LEU A 152 8.13 7.12 6.99
CA LEU A 152 8.16 5.90 6.19
C LEU A 152 9.56 5.67 5.63
N PRO A 153 10.02 4.42 5.55
CA PRO A 153 11.26 4.08 4.87
C PRO A 153 11.12 4.19 3.36
N ARG A 154 12.22 4.49 2.68
CA ARG A 154 12.34 4.38 1.24
C ARG A 154 12.40 2.91 0.84
N SER A 155 11.72 2.55 -0.26
CA SER A 155 11.75 1.18 -0.78
C SER A 155 13.14 0.75 -1.23
N SER A 156 13.93 1.65 -1.79
CA SER A 156 15.32 1.43 -2.17
C SER A 156 16.24 1.15 -0.97
N GLY A 157 15.94 1.72 0.19
CA GLY A 157 16.66 1.48 1.45
C GLY A 157 16.26 0.20 2.18
N LEU A 158 15.13 -0.39 1.81
CA LEU A 158 14.77 -1.72 2.26
C LEU A 158 15.69 -2.68 1.52
N LYS A 159 16.84 -3.02 2.13
CA LYS A 159 17.59 -4.21 1.71
C LYS A 159 16.55 -5.28 1.48
N SER A 160 16.55 -5.86 0.27
CA SER A 160 15.74 -7.02 -0.06
C SER A 160 16.02 -8.10 0.98
N SER A 161 15.43 -7.96 2.15
CA SER A 161 15.30 -9.06 3.06
C SER A 161 14.18 -9.89 2.44
N SER A 162 14.57 -10.73 1.49
CA SER A 162 13.77 -11.82 0.94
C SER A 162 13.14 -12.71 2.05
N ARG A 163 13.46 -12.43 3.30
CA ARG A 163 12.92 -13.08 4.48
C ARG A 163 11.50 -12.65 4.85
N TYR A 164 10.95 -11.57 4.31
CA TYR A 164 9.58 -11.14 4.62
C TYR A 164 8.57 -11.48 3.54
N PHE A 165 9.02 -12.05 2.40
CA PHE A 165 8.15 -12.43 1.29
C PHE A 165 8.19 -13.93 0.93
N GLU A 166 9.05 -14.70 1.55
CA GLU A 166 8.80 -16.13 1.65
C GLU A 166 7.63 -16.26 2.63
N MET A 167 6.54 -16.86 2.15
CA MET A 167 5.47 -17.37 2.99
C MET A 167 6.15 -18.18 4.09
N THR A 168 6.41 -17.56 5.25
CA THR A 168 6.86 -18.32 6.40
C THR A 168 5.72 -19.26 6.70
N PRO A 169 5.96 -20.59 6.62
CA PRO A 169 4.95 -21.56 6.98
C PRO A 169 4.43 -21.18 8.35
N SER A 170 3.14 -20.90 8.45
CA SER A 170 2.54 -20.30 9.65
C SER A 170 2.50 -21.30 10.82
N THR A 171 2.81 -22.58 10.55
CA THR A 171 2.79 -23.65 11.54
C THR A 171 4.12 -24.40 11.56
N ASP A 172 4.49 -24.92 12.73
CA ASP A 172 5.70 -25.79 12.89
C ASP A 172 5.65 -27.04 12.00
N LYS A 173 4.45 -27.48 11.60
CA LYS A 173 4.24 -28.59 10.67
C LYS A 173 4.71 -28.24 9.26
N GLU A 174 4.30 -27.09 8.74
CA GLU A 174 4.72 -26.59 7.41
C GLU A 174 6.22 -26.33 7.35
N LYS A 175 6.82 -25.82 8.44
CA LYS A 175 8.28 -25.66 8.54
C LYS A 175 9.02 -26.98 8.46
N ARG A 176 8.49 -28.03 9.09
CA ARG A 176 9.08 -29.37 9.04
C ARG A 176 8.95 -29.99 7.65
N GLU A 177 7.80 -29.81 7.00
CA GLU A 177 7.56 -30.29 5.63
C GLU A 177 8.46 -29.57 4.62
N ALA A 178 8.58 -28.25 4.69
CA ALA A 178 9.49 -27.47 3.86
C ALA A 178 10.96 -27.87 4.06
N ARG A 179 11.40 -28.12 5.30
CA ARG A 179 12.76 -28.63 5.57
C ARG A 179 13.00 -30.03 5.03
N ARG A 180 11.99 -30.90 5.07
CA ARG A 180 12.08 -32.24 4.48
C ARG A 180 12.19 -32.16 2.96
N ALA A 181 11.33 -31.37 2.32
CA ALA A 181 11.36 -31.17 0.88
C ALA A 181 12.72 -30.61 0.41
N ALA A 182 13.24 -29.58 1.09
CA ALA A 182 14.55 -29.02 0.79
C ALA A 182 15.72 -30.02 0.96
N LEU A 183 15.61 -30.91 1.97
CA LEU A 183 16.62 -31.94 2.19
C LEU A 183 16.57 -33.05 1.11
N GLU A 184 15.37 -33.40 0.66
CA GLU A 184 15.16 -34.38 -0.42
C GLU A 184 15.67 -33.83 -1.74
N GLU A 185 15.38 -32.57 -2.04
CA GLU A 185 15.88 -31.88 -3.23
C GLU A 185 17.42 -31.84 -3.22
N LYS A 186 18.03 -31.47 -2.10
CA LYS A 186 19.49 -31.48 -1.97
C LYS A 186 20.08 -32.87 -2.22
N LYS A 187 19.49 -33.92 -1.64
CA LYS A 187 19.94 -35.30 -1.87
C LYS A 187 19.80 -35.73 -3.34
N TYR A 188 18.70 -35.31 -3.99
CA TYR A 188 18.49 -35.58 -5.40
C TYR A 188 19.55 -34.89 -6.26
N LEU A 189 19.85 -33.63 -6.01
CA LEU A 189 20.90 -32.88 -6.73
C LEU A 189 22.28 -33.49 -6.52
N GLU A 190 22.62 -33.93 -5.29
CA GLU A 190 23.89 -34.63 -5.01
C GLU A 190 23.98 -35.97 -5.74
N GLU A 191 22.88 -36.75 -5.80
CA GLU A 191 22.83 -38.00 -6.55
C GLU A 191 22.99 -37.77 -8.07
N MET A 192 22.34 -36.75 -8.61
CA MET A 192 22.47 -36.37 -10.01
C MET A 192 23.90 -35.93 -10.34
N ALA A 193 24.54 -35.16 -9.48
CA ALA A 193 25.94 -34.76 -9.64
C ALA A 193 26.88 -36.00 -9.67
N ARG A 194 26.69 -36.95 -8.73
CA ARG A 194 27.49 -38.19 -8.73
C ARG A 194 27.26 -39.09 -9.94
N ARG A 195 26.04 -39.10 -10.52
CA ARG A 195 25.78 -39.81 -11.78
C ARG A 195 26.46 -39.12 -12.97
N ALA A 196 26.41 -37.80 -13.00
CA ALA A 196 27.13 -37.05 -14.04
C ALA A 196 28.66 -37.31 -14.01
N GLU A 197 29.24 -37.37 -12.79
CA GLU A 197 30.67 -37.73 -12.62
C GLU A 197 31.00 -39.14 -13.08
N ARG A 198 30.04 -40.09 -13.00
CA ARG A 198 30.21 -41.46 -13.49
C ARG A 198 29.94 -41.61 -15.02
N GLY A 199 29.56 -40.52 -15.70
CA GLY A 199 29.21 -40.53 -17.12
C GLY A 199 27.91 -41.22 -17.47
N GLU A 200 26.99 -41.39 -16.45
CA GLU A 200 25.67 -41.94 -16.65
C GLU A 200 24.74 -40.87 -17.27
N ASP A 201 23.82 -41.30 -18.13
CA ASP A 201 22.83 -40.36 -18.72
C ASP A 201 21.86 -39.83 -17.64
N VAL A 202 21.92 -38.54 -17.40
CA VAL A 202 21.18 -37.85 -16.31
C VAL A 202 19.75 -37.48 -16.76
N THR A 203 19.44 -37.65 -18.05
CA THR A 203 18.13 -37.24 -18.61
C THR A 203 17.06 -38.31 -18.52
N ALA A 204 17.38 -39.55 -18.16
CA ALA A 204 16.41 -40.63 -18.05
C ALA A 204 15.62 -40.57 -16.74
N PRO A 205 14.30 -40.35 -16.75
CA PRO A 205 13.49 -40.41 -15.54
C PRO A 205 13.51 -41.84 -14.99
N ARG A 206 13.77 -41.97 -13.69
CA ARG A 206 13.68 -43.26 -12.99
C ARG A 206 12.23 -43.74 -13.08
N SER A 207 11.97 -44.77 -13.91
CA SER A 207 10.68 -45.44 -13.92
C SER A 207 10.45 -46.02 -12.54
N LYS A 208 9.55 -45.41 -11.78
CA LYS A 208 8.99 -46.05 -10.57
C LYS A 208 8.19 -47.26 -11.07
N GLU A 209 8.73 -48.44 -10.92
CA GLU A 209 7.93 -49.64 -10.94
C GLU A 209 6.88 -49.51 -9.82
N ILE A 210 5.65 -49.32 -10.21
CA ILE A 210 4.49 -49.42 -9.32
C ILE A 210 4.26 -50.92 -9.18
N PRO A 211 4.38 -51.51 -7.97
CA PRO A 211 3.95 -52.90 -7.76
C PRO A 211 2.44 -52.93 -7.97
N LEU A 212 2.00 -53.72 -8.94
CA LEU A 212 0.59 -54.12 -9.08
C LEU A 212 0.32 -55.19 -8.01
N GLU A 213 -0.43 -54.82 -6.96
CA GLU A 213 -1.24 -55.73 -6.14
C GLU A 213 -2.70 -55.26 -6.22
#